data_db727ed3eeaadbf4e8fc0eede3abeab0
#
_entry.id   db727ed3eeaadbf4e8fc0eede3abeab0
#
_cell.length_a   1.000
_cell.length_b   1.000
_cell.length_c   1.000
_cell.angle_alpha   90.00
_cell.angle_beta   90.00
_cell.angle_gamma   90.00
#
_symmetry.space_group_name_H-M   'P 1'
#
loop_
_entity.id
_entity.type
_entity.pdbx_description
1 polymer ?
#
loop_
_entity_poly.entity_id
_entity_poly.type
_entity_poly.pdbx_seq_one_letter_code
_entity_poly.pdbx_strand_id
1 'polypeptide(L)'
;MLDQNIKTQLKAYLERLESPIELVAALDESDKAAQIKELVTEIAELSEKVTARFDGNNTRRPSFGVAKAGEQPRVFFAGLPMGHEFTSLILALLQVSGYAPKVSDEVLNQIKGLNLKANFDVFVSLSCHNCPDVVQALNLIAIY
;
A
#
# COMPACT_ATOMS: atom_id res chain seq x y z
N MET A 1 -6.26 10.00 -13.48
CA MET A 1 -5.78 10.47 -12.18
C MET A 1 -4.26 10.59 -12.15
N LEU A 2 -3.53 9.57 -12.54
CA LEU A 2 -2.08 9.64 -12.62
C LEU A 2 -1.64 10.26 -13.94
N ASP A 3 -0.69 11.21 -13.90
CA ASP A 3 -0.14 11.76 -15.13
C ASP A 3 0.85 10.76 -15.77
N GLN A 4 1.27 11.04 -17.00
CA GLN A 4 2.10 10.12 -17.76
C GLN A 4 3.47 9.91 -17.11
N ASN A 5 4.05 10.94 -16.51
CA ASN A 5 5.35 10.83 -15.84
C ASN A 5 5.26 9.91 -14.62
N ILE A 6 4.21 10.10 -13.82
CA ILE A 6 3.96 9.26 -12.64
C ILE A 6 3.71 7.81 -13.07
N LYS A 7 2.91 7.58 -14.10
CA LYS A 7 2.65 6.23 -14.62
C LYS A 7 3.93 5.54 -15.08
N THR A 8 4.81 6.27 -15.76
CA THR A 8 6.08 5.72 -16.25
C THR A 8 6.97 5.33 -15.07
N GLN A 9 7.09 6.18 -14.06
CA GLN A 9 7.87 5.89 -12.85
C GLN A 9 7.30 4.71 -12.08
N LEU A 10 5.99 4.70 -11.88
CA LEU A 10 5.31 3.63 -11.15
C LEU A 10 5.48 2.30 -11.87
N LYS A 11 5.33 2.27 -13.18
CA LYS A 11 5.53 1.06 -13.96
C LYS A 11 6.94 0.50 -13.78
N ALA A 12 7.95 1.36 -13.77
CA ALA A 12 9.33 0.94 -13.53
C ALA A 12 9.51 0.30 -12.15
N TYR A 13 8.87 0.85 -11.11
CA TYR A 13 8.89 0.25 -9.78
C TYR A 13 8.15 -1.08 -9.75
N LEU A 14 7.03 -1.19 -10.44
CA LEU A 14 6.23 -2.43 -10.46
C LEU A 14 6.97 -3.58 -11.14
N GLU A 15 7.91 -3.29 -12.03
CA GLU A 15 8.77 -4.33 -12.63
C GLU A 15 9.68 -5.00 -11.59
N ARG A 16 9.88 -4.36 -10.43
CA ARG A 16 10.71 -4.88 -9.33
C ARG A 16 9.94 -5.76 -8.34
N LEU A 17 8.64 -5.96 -8.55
CA LEU A 17 7.84 -6.81 -7.66
C LEU A 17 8.38 -8.23 -7.65
N GLU A 18 8.64 -8.76 -6.44
CA GLU A 18 9.17 -10.11 -6.24
C GLU A 18 8.10 -11.19 -6.43
N SER A 19 6.83 -10.85 -6.17
CA SER A 19 5.71 -11.78 -6.34
C SER A 19 4.45 -11.00 -6.71
N PRO A 20 3.43 -11.68 -7.26
CA PRO A 20 2.16 -11.04 -7.56
C PRO A 20 1.49 -10.51 -6.29
N ILE A 21 0.86 -9.34 -6.41
CA ILE A 21 0.14 -8.70 -5.31
C ILE A 21 -1.28 -8.38 -5.73
N GLU A 22 -2.16 -8.18 -4.74
CA GLU A 22 -3.54 -7.77 -4.94
C GLU A 22 -3.80 -6.45 -4.22
N LEU A 23 -4.55 -5.57 -4.86
CA LEU A 23 -5.10 -4.36 -4.25
C LEU A 23 -6.56 -4.64 -3.96
N VAL A 24 -6.91 -4.75 -2.68
CA VAL A 24 -8.25 -5.14 -2.23
C VAL A 24 -8.97 -3.89 -1.71
N ALA A 25 -9.90 -3.37 -2.49
CA ALA A 25 -10.62 -2.15 -2.16
C ALA A 25 -11.94 -2.44 -1.46
N ALA A 26 -12.21 -1.66 -0.41
CA ALA A 26 -13.51 -1.62 0.27
C ALA A 26 -14.09 -0.24 0.01
N LEU A 27 -15.11 -0.16 -0.82
CA LEU A 27 -15.64 1.09 -1.34
C LEU A 27 -17.05 1.36 -0.80
N ASP A 28 -17.40 2.65 -0.75
CA ASP A 28 -18.75 3.13 -0.53
C ASP A 28 -19.23 3.93 -1.75
N GLU A 29 -20.28 4.71 -1.61
CA GLU A 29 -20.84 5.49 -2.72
C GLU A 29 -20.30 6.92 -2.78
N SER A 30 -19.23 7.22 -2.07
CA SER A 30 -18.65 8.57 -2.03
C SER A 30 -17.78 8.87 -3.26
N ASP A 31 -17.53 10.17 -3.50
CA ASP A 31 -16.60 10.60 -4.55
C ASP A 31 -15.19 10.10 -4.28
N LYS A 32 -14.80 10.02 -3.02
CA LYS A 32 -13.49 9.50 -2.63
C LYS A 32 -13.36 8.03 -3.03
N ALA A 33 -14.42 7.24 -2.89
CA ALA A 33 -14.42 5.85 -3.32
C ALA A 33 -14.21 5.71 -4.83
N ALA A 34 -14.83 6.59 -5.61
CA ALA A 34 -14.63 6.62 -7.06
C ALA A 34 -13.17 6.93 -7.42
N GLN A 35 -12.54 7.84 -6.70
CA GLN A 35 -11.14 8.20 -6.90
C GLN A 35 -10.20 7.03 -6.53
N ILE A 36 -10.48 6.34 -5.44
CA ILE A 36 -9.70 5.17 -5.02
C ILE A 36 -9.84 4.05 -6.06
N LYS A 37 -11.05 3.80 -6.54
CA LYS A 37 -11.29 2.80 -7.59
C LYS A 37 -10.47 3.13 -8.85
N GLU A 38 -10.45 4.39 -9.26
CA GLU A 38 -9.68 4.84 -10.41
C GLU A 38 -8.18 4.59 -10.19
N LEU A 39 -7.65 4.97 -9.03
CA LEU A 39 -6.24 4.78 -8.70
C LEU A 39 -5.86 3.30 -8.70
N VAL A 40 -6.63 2.47 -8.03
CA VAL A 40 -6.38 1.02 -7.93
C VAL A 40 -6.41 0.38 -9.34
N THR A 41 -7.38 0.76 -10.15
CA THR A 41 -7.51 0.25 -11.53
C THR A 41 -6.31 0.67 -12.38
N GLU A 42 -5.90 1.93 -12.30
CA GLU A 42 -4.73 2.41 -13.05
C GLU A 42 -3.45 1.68 -12.66
N ILE A 43 -3.25 1.43 -11.36
CA ILE A 43 -2.07 0.69 -10.90
C ILE A 43 -2.10 -0.74 -11.44
N ALA A 44 -3.25 -1.40 -11.38
CA ALA A 44 -3.40 -2.78 -11.85
C ALA A 44 -3.15 -2.88 -13.37
N GLU A 45 -3.50 -1.86 -14.14
CA GLU A 45 -3.27 -1.83 -15.58
C GLU A 45 -1.79 -1.67 -15.95
N LEU A 46 -0.96 -1.16 -15.04
CA LEU A 46 0.46 -0.93 -15.30
C LEU A 46 1.31 -2.18 -15.18
N SER A 47 0.81 -3.25 -14.55
CA SER A 47 1.59 -4.48 -14.35
C SER A 47 0.67 -5.69 -14.27
N GLU A 48 1.07 -6.78 -14.91
CA GLU A 48 0.38 -8.07 -14.81
C GLU A 48 0.52 -8.69 -13.42
N LYS A 49 1.50 -8.24 -12.64
CA LYS A 49 1.73 -8.72 -11.27
C LYS A 49 0.78 -8.07 -10.26
N VAL A 50 0.01 -7.08 -10.66
CA VAL A 50 -0.93 -6.38 -9.78
C VAL A 50 -2.34 -6.67 -10.25
N THR A 51 -3.17 -7.18 -9.33
CA THR A 51 -4.59 -7.46 -9.58
C THR A 51 -5.42 -6.58 -8.65
N ALA A 52 -6.50 -6.02 -9.18
CA ALA A 52 -7.44 -5.22 -8.39
C ALA A 52 -8.66 -6.06 -8.02
N ARG A 53 -9.06 -5.99 -6.75
CA ARG A 53 -10.30 -6.59 -6.23
C ARG A 53 -11.11 -5.52 -5.52
N PHE A 54 -12.43 -5.61 -5.63
CA PHE A 54 -13.35 -4.63 -5.04
C PHE A 54 -14.31 -5.26 -4.04
N ASP A 55 -13.95 -6.42 -3.50
CA ASP A 55 -14.73 -7.19 -2.54
C ASP A 55 -14.17 -7.11 -1.11
N GLY A 56 -13.39 -6.08 -0.82
CA GLY A 56 -12.83 -5.87 0.50
C GLY A 56 -13.90 -5.61 1.54
N ASN A 57 -13.66 -6.05 2.78
CA ASN A 57 -14.61 -5.94 3.88
C ASN A 57 -14.06 -5.10 5.05
N ASN A 58 -13.08 -4.25 4.78
CA ASN A 58 -12.58 -3.33 5.80
C ASN A 58 -13.71 -2.43 6.30
N THR A 59 -13.79 -2.25 7.63
CA THR A 59 -14.80 -1.38 8.24
C THR A 59 -14.59 0.09 7.91
N ARG A 60 -13.35 0.51 7.68
CA ARG A 60 -13.04 1.87 7.25
C ARG A 60 -13.18 1.97 5.73
N ARG A 61 -14.16 2.74 5.28
CA ARG A 61 -14.45 2.91 3.85
C ARG A 61 -14.53 4.40 3.49
N PRO A 62 -14.05 4.81 2.31
CA PRO A 62 -13.37 4.00 1.30
C PRO A 62 -11.91 3.72 1.67
N SER A 63 -11.42 2.56 1.33
CA SER A 63 -10.03 2.19 1.59
C SER A 63 -9.59 1.11 0.60
N PHE A 64 -8.28 0.87 0.53
CA PHE A 64 -7.78 -0.32 -0.15
C PHE A 64 -6.62 -0.91 0.65
N GLY A 65 -6.52 -2.23 0.62
CA GLY A 65 -5.44 -2.97 1.24
C GLY A 65 -4.47 -3.52 0.22
N VAL A 66 -3.23 -3.74 0.61
CA VAL A 66 -2.19 -4.34 -0.21
C VAL A 66 -1.86 -5.72 0.37
N ALA A 67 -1.94 -6.75 -0.47
CA ALA A 67 -1.69 -8.13 -0.06
C ALA A 67 -0.92 -8.88 -1.13
N LYS A 68 -0.19 -9.94 -0.74
CA LYS A 68 0.26 -10.93 -1.72
C LYS A 68 -0.96 -11.67 -2.25
N ALA A 69 -0.88 -12.12 -3.50
CA ALA A 69 -1.97 -12.87 -4.11
C ALA A 69 -2.32 -14.09 -3.23
N GLY A 70 -3.59 -14.19 -2.86
CA GLY A 70 -4.09 -15.27 -2.02
C GLY A 70 -3.98 -15.03 -0.51
N GLU A 71 -3.41 -13.91 -0.07
CA GLU A 71 -3.28 -13.57 1.35
C GLU A 71 -4.22 -12.43 1.74
N GLN A 72 -4.43 -12.27 3.07
CA GLN A 72 -5.21 -11.15 3.60
C GLN A 72 -4.33 -9.91 3.72
N PRO A 73 -4.88 -8.71 3.40
CA PRO A 73 -4.12 -7.48 3.53
C PRO A 73 -3.79 -7.15 4.99
N ARG A 74 -2.62 -6.60 5.20
CA ARG A 74 -2.19 -6.08 6.51
C ARG A 74 -1.92 -4.58 6.48
N VAL A 75 -1.75 -4.01 5.29
CA VAL A 75 -1.51 -2.58 5.09
C VAL A 75 -2.69 -2.01 4.32
N PHE A 76 -3.27 -0.93 4.85
CA PHE A 76 -4.44 -0.30 4.26
C PHE A 76 -4.21 1.20 4.11
N PHE A 77 -4.72 1.76 3.03
CA PHE A 77 -4.79 3.19 2.81
C PHE A 77 -6.27 3.61 2.75
N ALA A 78 -6.68 4.44 3.70
CA ALA A 78 -8.07 4.94 3.78
C ALA A 78 -8.17 6.34 3.15
N GLY A 79 -7.72 6.47 1.92
CA GLY A 79 -7.67 7.70 1.15
C GLY A 79 -6.78 7.53 -0.06
N LEU A 80 -6.38 8.63 -0.67
CA LEU A 80 -5.47 8.64 -1.81
C LEU A 80 -4.04 8.92 -1.31
N PRO A 81 -3.13 7.94 -1.34
CA PRO A 81 -1.75 8.14 -0.90
C PRO A 81 -0.94 8.89 -1.96
N MET A 82 -1.22 10.16 -2.10
CA MET A 82 -0.58 11.06 -3.06
C MET A 82 0.27 12.08 -2.30
N GLY A 83 0.87 13.04 -3.00
CA GLY A 83 1.75 14.02 -2.37
C GLY A 83 2.91 13.33 -1.67
N HIS A 84 3.17 13.69 -0.41
CA HIS A 84 4.25 13.10 0.38
C HIS A 84 4.05 11.62 0.69
N GLU A 85 2.80 11.10 0.58
CA GLU A 85 2.51 9.70 0.85
C GLU A 85 2.63 8.80 -0.38
N PHE A 86 2.92 9.35 -1.55
CA PHE A 86 3.07 8.53 -2.76
C PHE A 86 4.23 7.53 -2.64
N THR A 87 5.34 7.94 -2.05
CA THR A 87 6.47 7.03 -1.78
C THR A 87 6.07 5.91 -0.82
N SER A 88 5.23 6.23 0.17
CA SER A 88 4.71 5.21 1.09
C SER A 88 3.90 4.14 0.36
N LEU A 89 3.10 4.54 -0.62
CA LEU A 89 2.37 3.59 -1.48
C LEU A 89 3.34 2.69 -2.26
N ILE A 90 4.34 3.27 -2.92
CA ILE A 90 5.31 2.51 -3.71
C ILE A 90 6.03 1.50 -2.83
N LEU A 91 6.51 1.91 -1.66
CA LEU A 91 7.21 1.03 -0.73
C LEU A 91 6.30 -0.09 -0.22
N ALA A 92 5.03 0.21 0.06
CA ALA A 92 4.07 -0.82 0.49
C ALA A 92 3.89 -1.87 -0.61
N LEU A 93 3.73 -1.46 -1.86
CA LEU A 93 3.60 -2.39 -2.99
C LEU A 93 4.81 -3.31 -3.10
N LEU A 94 6.01 -2.74 -3.05
CA LEU A 94 7.26 -3.51 -3.18
C LEU A 94 7.47 -4.44 -1.99
N GLN A 95 7.32 -3.95 -0.76
CA GLN A 95 7.61 -4.72 0.45
C GLN A 95 6.60 -5.84 0.66
N VAL A 96 5.33 -5.62 0.37
CA VAL A 96 4.31 -6.68 0.43
C VAL A 96 4.64 -7.79 -0.57
N SER A 97 5.20 -7.46 -1.73
CA SER A 97 5.60 -8.46 -2.72
C SER A 97 6.82 -9.28 -2.30
N GLY A 98 7.53 -8.86 -1.24
CA GLY A 98 8.73 -9.53 -0.76
C GLY A 98 10.03 -8.79 -1.03
N TYR A 99 9.96 -7.61 -1.65
CA TYR A 99 11.14 -6.77 -1.89
C TYR A 99 11.78 -6.36 -0.55
N ALA A 100 13.09 -6.56 -0.43
CA ALA A 100 13.78 -6.32 0.84
C ALA A 100 13.74 -4.84 1.24
N PRO A 101 13.32 -4.51 2.47
CA PRO A 101 13.34 -3.14 2.95
C PRO A 101 14.76 -2.68 3.26
N LYS A 102 14.98 -1.36 3.26
CA LYS A 102 16.28 -0.77 3.58
C LYS A 102 16.45 -0.60 5.09
N VAL A 103 16.41 -1.70 5.81
CA VAL A 103 16.68 -1.74 7.25
C VAL A 103 17.60 -2.91 7.54
N SER A 104 18.29 -2.90 8.68
CA SER A 104 19.21 -3.97 9.05
C SER A 104 18.46 -5.28 9.33
N ASP A 105 19.14 -6.42 9.13
CA ASP A 105 18.59 -7.73 9.44
C ASP A 105 18.25 -7.87 10.93
N GLU A 106 19.01 -7.21 11.80
CA GLU A 106 18.75 -7.18 13.25
C GLU A 106 17.39 -6.57 13.53
N VAL A 107 17.05 -5.42 12.90
CA VAL A 107 15.77 -4.75 13.07
C VAL A 107 14.65 -5.64 12.55
N LEU A 108 14.81 -6.28 11.39
CA LEU A 108 13.81 -7.20 10.84
C LEU A 108 13.57 -8.38 11.77
N ASN A 109 14.63 -8.95 12.34
CA ASN A 109 14.50 -10.06 13.27
C ASN A 109 13.78 -9.65 14.55
N GLN A 110 14.01 -8.43 15.04
CA GLN A 110 13.27 -7.89 16.18
C GLN A 110 11.78 -7.74 15.86
N ILE A 111 11.44 -7.24 14.68
CA ILE A 111 10.05 -7.11 14.23
C ILE A 111 9.39 -8.47 14.14
N LYS A 112 10.04 -9.45 13.52
CA LYS A 112 9.52 -10.81 13.39
C LYS A 112 9.32 -11.49 14.73
N GLY A 113 10.11 -11.10 15.74
CA GLY A 113 9.99 -11.62 17.09
C GLY A 113 8.85 -11.00 17.89
N LEU A 114 8.22 -9.94 17.39
CA LEU A 114 7.08 -9.33 18.06
C LEU A 114 5.86 -10.24 17.96
N ASN A 115 5.28 -10.56 19.12
CA ASN A 115 4.05 -11.34 19.17
C ASN A 115 2.88 -10.41 19.50
N LEU A 116 2.68 -9.41 18.64
CA LEU A 116 1.73 -8.34 18.85
C LEU A 116 0.55 -8.49 17.90
N LYS A 117 -0.67 -8.48 18.45
CA LYS A 117 -1.92 -8.44 17.67
C LYS A 117 -2.57 -7.10 17.93
N ALA A 118 -2.25 -6.12 17.08
CA ALA A 118 -2.77 -4.76 17.23
C ALA A 118 -3.10 -4.18 15.87
N ASN A 119 -4.09 -3.29 15.86
CA ASN A 119 -4.43 -2.48 14.71
C ASN A 119 -4.02 -1.03 14.99
N PHE A 120 -3.34 -0.42 14.05
CA PHE A 120 -2.90 0.96 14.16
C PHE A 120 -3.56 1.80 13.08
N ASP A 121 -4.18 2.91 13.49
CA ASP A 121 -4.66 3.94 12.58
C ASP A 121 -3.70 5.12 12.63
N VAL A 122 -3.21 5.54 11.46
CA VAL A 122 -2.32 6.68 11.34
C VAL A 122 -3.06 7.78 10.57
N PHE A 123 -3.21 8.94 11.20
CA PHE A 123 -3.86 10.09 10.58
C PHE A 123 -2.78 11.02 10.04
N VAL A 124 -2.83 11.28 8.73
CA VAL A 124 -1.80 12.04 8.05
C VAL A 124 -2.39 13.15 7.18
N SER A 125 -1.59 14.19 6.93
CA SER A 125 -1.85 15.17 5.88
C SER A 125 -0.91 14.89 4.72
N LEU A 126 -1.41 14.97 3.49
CA LEU A 126 -0.58 14.73 2.29
C LEU A 126 0.54 15.77 2.13
N SER A 127 0.46 16.88 2.86
CA SER A 127 1.51 17.90 2.87
C SER A 127 2.45 17.81 4.08
N CYS A 128 2.29 16.81 4.94
CA CYS A 128 3.11 16.61 6.12
C CYS A 128 4.45 15.96 5.76
N HIS A 129 5.57 16.60 6.11
CA HIS A 129 6.90 16.09 5.75
C HIS A 129 7.36 14.89 6.58
N ASN A 130 6.88 14.75 7.83
CA ASN A 130 7.29 13.68 8.73
C ASN A 130 6.34 12.48 8.72
N CYS A 131 5.11 12.65 8.22
CA CYS A 131 4.11 11.57 8.20
C CYS A 131 4.56 10.33 7.40
N PRO A 132 5.22 10.46 6.23
CA PRO A 132 5.68 9.29 5.49
C PRO A 132 6.61 8.38 6.29
N ASP A 133 7.49 8.92 7.10
CA ASP A 133 8.41 8.12 7.92
C ASP A 133 7.63 7.25 8.92
N VAL A 134 6.63 7.82 9.57
CA VAL A 134 5.77 7.09 10.52
C VAL A 134 4.95 6.02 9.79
N VAL A 135 4.32 6.37 8.68
CA VAL A 135 3.52 5.44 7.87
C VAL A 135 4.38 4.27 7.41
N GLN A 136 5.55 4.55 6.86
CA GLN A 136 6.45 3.52 6.33
C GLN A 136 6.95 2.60 7.43
N ALA A 137 7.27 3.13 8.62
CA ALA A 137 7.71 2.34 9.76
C ALA A 137 6.61 1.38 10.24
N LEU A 138 5.37 1.87 10.39
CA LEU A 138 4.24 1.04 10.81
C LEU A 138 3.87 0.01 9.74
N ASN A 139 3.93 0.37 8.47
CA ASN A 139 3.68 -0.58 7.37
C ASN A 139 4.72 -1.72 7.40
N LEU A 140 5.98 -1.40 7.63
CA LEU A 140 7.04 -2.40 7.74
C LEU A 140 6.75 -3.39 8.87
N ILE A 141 6.34 -2.88 10.03
CA ILE A 141 5.98 -3.72 11.18
C ILE A 141 4.77 -4.62 10.82
N ALA A 142 3.78 -4.09 10.13
CA ALA A 142 2.60 -4.86 9.72
C ALA A 142 2.94 -5.98 8.73
N ILE A 143 3.89 -5.74 7.82
CA ILE A 143 4.29 -6.71 6.78
C ILE A 143 5.14 -7.83 7.38
N TYR A 144 6.02 -7.51 8.31
CA TYR A 144 6.93 -8.44 8.95
C TYR A 144 6.54 -8.72 10.39
#